data_ee7217aef22a47fa0b4bcc7d339ec48d
#
_entry.id   ee7217aef22a47fa0b4bcc7d339ec48d
#
_cell.length_a   1.000
_cell.length_b   1.000
_cell.length_c   1.000
_cell.angle_alpha   90.00
_cell.angle_beta   90.00
_cell.angle_gamma   90.00
#
_symmetry.space_group_name_H-M   'P 1'
#
loop_
_entity.id
_entity.type
_entity.pdbx_description
1 polymer ?
#
loop_
_entity_poly.entity_id
_entity_poly.type
_entity_poly.pdbx_seq_one_letter_code
_entity_poly.pdbx_strand_id
1 'polypeptide(L)'
;MKRLLLPLLAAITLPTFEPAFSSLPIVFIKDCYDGDTCTTINGEKIRLACIDAPELKGRKADPILAKEARNFVNKLVANQEVSIKRITNDRYGRTIGELFKNELNIQEIIVEKGYGKVYKKYANQCEWSKQ
;
A
#
# COMPACT_ATOMS: atom_id res chain seq x y z
N MET A 1 -52.25 1.08 -44.54
CA MET A 1 -51.39 0.35 -43.58
C MET A 1 -50.38 1.28 -43.02
N LYS A 2 -50.49 1.62 -41.75
CA LYS A 2 -49.47 2.41 -41.07
C LYS A 2 -48.33 1.48 -40.62
N ARG A 3 -47.12 1.68 -41.17
CA ARG A 3 -45.94 1.00 -40.69
C ARG A 3 -45.51 1.65 -39.36
N LEU A 4 -45.61 0.92 -38.26
CA LEU A 4 -45.02 1.32 -37.00
C LEU A 4 -43.50 1.13 -37.11
N LEU A 5 -42.78 2.27 -37.21
CA LEU A 5 -41.32 2.30 -37.03
C LEU A 5 -41.08 2.27 -35.54
N LEU A 6 -40.63 1.11 -35.02
CA LEU A 6 -40.08 1.01 -33.69
C LEU A 6 -38.74 1.76 -33.65
N PRO A 7 -38.55 2.72 -32.74
CA PRO A 7 -37.25 3.36 -32.62
C PRO A 7 -36.22 2.32 -32.15
N LEU A 8 -35.16 2.17 -32.92
CA LEU A 8 -34.03 1.38 -32.53
C LEU A 8 -33.38 2.08 -31.31
N LEU A 9 -33.66 1.61 -30.11
CA LEU A 9 -32.94 2.04 -28.91
C LEU A 9 -31.53 1.51 -29.02
N ALA A 10 -30.61 2.36 -29.47
CA ALA A 10 -29.19 2.08 -29.36
C ALA A 10 -28.81 2.08 -27.85
N ALA A 11 -28.51 0.90 -27.33
CA ALA A 11 -27.99 0.78 -26.01
C ALA A 11 -26.58 1.46 -25.98
N ILE A 12 -26.50 2.64 -25.39
CA ILE A 12 -25.23 3.31 -25.15
C ILE A 12 -24.59 2.60 -23.96
N THR A 13 -23.66 1.70 -24.22
CA THR A 13 -22.81 1.13 -23.17
C THR A 13 -21.76 2.18 -22.81
N LEU A 14 -21.96 2.82 -21.67
CA LEU A 14 -20.93 3.67 -21.09
C LEU A 14 -19.79 2.78 -20.58
N PRO A 15 -18.52 3.12 -20.85
CA PRO A 15 -17.40 2.40 -20.28
C PRO A 15 -17.47 2.52 -18.76
N THR A 16 -17.61 1.38 -18.08
CA THR A 16 -17.50 1.33 -16.64
C THR A 16 -16.03 1.54 -16.27
N PHE A 17 -15.73 2.68 -15.66
CA PHE A 17 -14.40 2.96 -15.13
C PHE A 17 -14.30 2.26 -13.78
N GLU A 18 -13.61 1.11 -13.73
CA GLU A 18 -13.26 0.50 -12.45
C GLU A 18 -12.09 1.27 -11.82
N PRO A 19 -12.19 1.61 -10.53
CA PRO A 19 -11.06 2.22 -9.82
C PRO A 19 -9.83 1.32 -9.88
N ALA A 20 -8.63 1.88 -10.09
CA ALA A 20 -7.39 1.13 -10.19
C ALA A 20 -7.12 0.22 -8.96
N PHE A 21 -7.65 0.58 -7.80
CA PHE A 21 -7.52 -0.18 -6.55
C PHE A 21 -8.34 -1.47 -6.51
N SER A 22 -9.42 -1.60 -7.28
CA SER A 22 -10.25 -2.80 -7.29
C SER A 22 -9.56 -4.00 -7.94
N SER A 23 -8.48 -3.76 -8.70
CA SER A 23 -7.71 -4.81 -9.38
C SER A 23 -6.46 -5.25 -8.62
N LEU A 24 -6.10 -4.60 -7.51
CA LEU A 24 -4.93 -4.97 -6.72
C LEU A 24 -5.19 -6.24 -5.90
N PRO A 25 -4.19 -7.13 -5.76
CA PRO A 25 -4.29 -8.26 -4.86
C PRO A 25 -4.56 -7.82 -3.42
N ILE A 26 -5.23 -8.68 -2.65
CA ILE A 26 -5.50 -8.49 -1.23
C ILE A 26 -4.61 -9.45 -0.45
N VAL A 27 -3.98 -8.94 0.61
CA VAL A 27 -3.22 -9.74 1.56
C VAL A 27 -3.75 -9.49 2.98
N PHE A 28 -3.60 -10.49 3.85
CA PHE A 28 -3.93 -10.35 5.26
C PHE A 28 -2.63 -10.12 6.04
N ILE A 29 -2.53 -8.97 6.69
CA ILE A 29 -1.35 -8.61 7.49
C ILE A 29 -1.45 -9.27 8.87
N LYS A 30 -0.45 -10.04 9.22
CA LYS A 30 -0.32 -10.61 10.56
C LYS A 30 0.13 -9.54 11.55
N ASP A 31 1.29 -8.95 11.31
CA ASP A 31 1.87 -7.87 12.10
C ASP A 31 2.95 -7.14 11.33
N CYS A 32 3.40 -6.01 11.88
CA CYS A 32 4.54 -5.25 11.39
C CYS A 32 5.63 -5.25 12.45
N TYR A 33 6.84 -5.60 12.05
CA TYR A 33 8.02 -5.66 12.92
C TYR A 33 8.48 -4.27 13.36
N ASP A 34 8.43 -3.32 12.45
CA ASP A 34 8.73 -1.90 12.65
C ASP A 34 7.83 -1.03 11.75
N GLY A 35 8.15 0.24 11.63
CA GLY A 35 7.30 1.19 10.88
C GLY A 35 7.29 0.99 9.37
N ASP A 36 8.13 0.11 8.81
CA ASP A 36 8.21 -0.10 7.36
C ASP A 36 8.35 -1.56 6.91
N THR A 37 8.17 -2.52 7.83
CA THR A 37 8.27 -3.95 7.51
C THR A 37 7.13 -4.74 8.14
N CYS A 38 6.32 -5.38 7.31
CA CYS A 38 5.17 -6.16 7.74
C CYS A 38 5.26 -7.60 7.21
N THR A 39 4.58 -8.52 7.88
CA THR A 39 4.49 -9.92 7.47
C THR A 39 3.03 -10.31 7.29
N THR A 40 2.72 -11.00 6.20
CA THR A 40 1.39 -11.55 5.98
C THR A 40 1.18 -12.84 6.75
N ILE A 41 -0.08 -13.25 6.89
CA ILE A 41 -0.42 -14.53 7.52
C ILE A 41 0.22 -15.74 6.81
N ASN A 42 0.51 -15.61 5.51
CA ASN A 42 1.17 -16.63 4.70
C ASN A 42 2.70 -16.56 4.75
N GLY A 43 3.26 -15.65 5.54
CA GLY A 43 4.70 -15.51 5.73
C GLY A 43 5.42 -14.62 4.71
N GLU A 44 4.71 -13.97 3.80
CA GLU A 44 5.32 -12.98 2.91
C GLU A 44 5.80 -11.78 3.73
N LYS A 45 7.08 -11.45 3.60
CA LYS A 45 7.66 -10.25 4.21
C LYS A 45 7.58 -9.10 3.24
N ILE A 46 6.97 -8.01 3.68
CA ILE A 46 6.73 -6.82 2.88
C ILE A 46 7.54 -5.66 3.48
N ARG A 47 8.46 -5.14 2.69
CA ARG A 47 9.13 -3.87 2.96
C ARG A 47 8.30 -2.76 2.31
N LEU A 48 7.73 -1.88 3.12
CA LEU A 48 6.90 -0.79 2.62
C LEU A 48 7.73 0.14 1.72
N ALA A 49 7.23 0.37 0.51
CA ALA A 49 7.97 1.08 -0.52
C ALA A 49 8.12 2.57 -0.23
N CYS A 50 9.25 3.13 -0.64
CA CYS A 50 9.50 4.58 -0.72
C CYS A 50 9.56 5.32 0.62
N ILE A 51 9.52 4.61 1.73
CA ILE A 51 9.65 5.19 3.07
C ILE A 51 10.79 4.55 3.84
N ASP A 52 11.25 5.26 4.85
CA ASP A 52 12.21 4.80 5.82
C ASP A 52 11.72 5.17 7.22
N ALA A 53 11.55 4.15 8.07
CA ALA A 53 11.10 4.31 9.44
C ALA A 53 12.27 4.11 10.41
N PRO A 54 12.18 4.60 11.65
CA PRO A 54 13.19 4.35 12.65
C PRO A 54 13.46 2.86 12.90
N GLU A 55 14.71 2.48 13.05
CA GLU A 55 15.14 1.10 13.25
C GLU A 55 15.17 0.73 14.74
N LEU A 56 14.69 -0.51 15.04
CA LEU A 56 14.72 -1.05 16.40
C LEU A 56 16.12 -1.43 16.86
N LYS A 57 16.97 -1.90 15.94
CA LYS A 57 18.30 -2.43 16.21
C LYS A 57 19.29 -1.92 15.18
N GLY A 58 20.57 -1.98 15.53
CA GLY A 58 21.66 -1.61 14.65
C GLY A 58 22.31 -0.29 15.01
N ARG A 59 23.27 0.12 14.19
CA ARG A 59 24.12 1.31 14.45
C ARG A 59 23.32 2.61 14.50
N LYS A 60 22.25 2.71 13.71
CA LYS A 60 21.39 3.90 13.61
C LYS A 60 20.04 3.72 14.33
N ALA A 61 19.99 2.79 15.28
CA ALA A 61 18.75 2.48 15.98
C ALA A 61 18.25 3.66 16.79
N ASP A 62 16.94 3.85 16.75
CA ASP A 62 16.18 4.69 17.66
C ASP A 62 15.01 3.86 18.19
N PRO A 63 15.23 3.07 19.26
CA PRO A 63 14.24 2.09 19.70
C PRO A 63 12.93 2.72 20.16
N ILE A 64 12.96 3.91 20.71
CA ILE A 64 11.74 4.60 21.20
C ILE A 64 10.87 4.99 20.01
N LEU A 65 11.41 5.73 19.04
CA LEU A 65 10.68 6.12 17.85
C LEU A 65 10.29 4.94 16.99
N ALA A 66 11.13 3.90 16.91
CA ALA A 66 10.82 2.69 16.17
C ALA A 66 9.62 1.95 16.76
N LYS A 67 9.51 1.87 18.09
CA LYS A 67 8.34 1.26 18.75
C LYS A 67 7.06 2.06 18.54
N GLU A 68 7.16 3.38 18.57
CA GLU A 68 6.01 4.26 18.28
C GLU A 68 5.53 4.09 16.84
N ALA A 69 6.45 4.08 15.88
CA ALA A 69 6.15 3.85 14.48
C ALA A 69 5.53 2.46 14.26
N ARG A 70 6.13 1.42 14.87
CA ARG A 70 5.58 0.05 14.83
C ARG A 70 4.15 0.00 15.35
N ASN A 71 3.90 0.60 16.50
CA ASN A 71 2.57 0.58 17.12
C ASN A 71 1.55 1.31 16.24
N PHE A 72 1.94 2.42 15.64
CA PHE A 72 1.09 3.16 14.71
C PHE A 72 0.72 2.32 13.47
N VAL A 73 1.70 1.71 12.82
CA VAL A 73 1.46 0.90 11.63
C VAL A 73 0.64 -0.34 11.95
N ASN A 74 0.90 -1.00 13.07
CA ASN A 74 0.09 -2.14 13.51
C ASN A 74 -1.38 -1.75 13.76
N LYS A 75 -1.64 -0.59 14.31
CA LYS A 75 -3.02 -0.09 14.43
C LYS A 75 -3.71 0.07 13.09
N LEU A 76 -2.96 0.46 12.05
CA LEU A 76 -3.53 0.67 10.73
C LEU A 76 -3.83 -0.65 10.02
N VAL A 77 -2.95 -1.64 10.10
CA VAL A 77 -2.98 -2.78 9.17
C VAL A 77 -2.95 -4.17 9.83
N ALA A 78 -2.54 -4.30 11.09
CA ALA A 78 -2.40 -5.63 11.72
C ALA A 78 -3.76 -6.32 11.87
N ASN A 79 -3.77 -7.62 11.58
CA ASN A 79 -4.97 -8.45 11.59
C ASN A 79 -6.06 -7.96 10.63
N GLN A 80 -5.67 -7.38 9.51
CA GLN A 80 -6.59 -6.80 8.54
C GLN A 80 -6.19 -7.17 7.12
N GLU A 81 -7.20 -7.17 6.25
CA GLU A 81 -7.00 -7.25 4.81
C GLU A 81 -6.62 -5.86 4.27
N VAL A 82 -5.60 -5.84 3.43
CA VAL A 82 -5.16 -4.63 2.73
C VAL A 82 -4.86 -4.97 1.27
N SER A 83 -4.97 -4.00 0.40
CA SER A 83 -4.53 -4.15 -0.99
C SER A 83 -3.03 -3.93 -1.07
N ILE A 84 -2.36 -4.65 -1.98
CA ILE A 84 -0.93 -4.51 -2.19
C ILE A 84 -0.60 -4.26 -3.66
N LYS A 85 0.24 -3.26 -3.90
CA LYS A 85 0.90 -3.06 -5.19
C LYS A 85 2.36 -3.50 -5.05
N ARG A 86 2.68 -4.68 -5.57
CA ARG A 86 4.05 -5.19 -5.55
C ARG A 86 4.87 -4.49 -6.62
N ILE A 87 6.06 -4.00 -6.24
CA ILE A 87 6.96 -3.27 -7.13
C ILE A 87 8.10 -4.20 -7.56
N THR A 88 8.81 -4.77 -6.59
CA THR A 88 9.96 -5.64 -6.84
C THR A 88 10.25 -6.49 -5.60
N ASN A 89 11.29 -7.30 -5.67
CA ASN A 89 11.82 -8.02 -4.52
C ASN A 89 13.21 -7.50 -4.19
N ASP A 90 13.56 -7.48 -2.91
CA ASP A 90 14.91 -7.14 -2.51
C ASP A 90 15.82 -8.38 -2.39
N ARG A 91 17.09 -8.16 -2.15
CA ARG A 91 18.08 -9.24 -2.00
C ARG A 91 17.88 -10.11 -0.76
N TYR A 92 17.03 -9.68 0.18
CA TYR A 92 16.70 -10.42 1.41
C TYR A 92 15.44 -11.26 1.28
N GLY A 93 14.86 -11.34 0.09
CA GLY A 93 13.62 -12.09 -0.15
C GLY A 93 12.36 -11.37 0.28
N ARG A 94 12.43 -10.06 0.57
CA ARG A 94 11.23 -9.27 0.90
C ARG A 94 10.60 -8.74 -0.37
N THR A 95 9.28 -8.65 -0.35
CA THR A 95 8.53 -7.92 -1.36
C THR A 95 8.61 -6.42 -1.06
N ILE A 96 9.05 -5.63 -2.01
CA ILE A 96 8.92 -4.17 -1.94
C ILE A 96 7.56 -3.81 -2.52
N GLY A 97 6.68 -3.21 -1.71
CA GLY A 97 5.33 -2.92 -2.15
C GLY A 97 4.67 -1.79 -1.39
N GLU A 98 3.62 -1.26 -2.00
CA GLU A 98 2.74 -0.28 -1.38
C GLU A 98 1.49 -0.98 -0.87
N LEU A 99 1.11 -0.65 0.36
CA LEU A 99 -0.13 -1.10 0.98
C LEU A 99 -1.18 0.01 0.93
N PHE A 100 -2.42 -0.40 0.67
CA PHE A 100 -3.57 0.51 0.63
C PHE A 100 -4.69 -0.07 1.49
N LYS A 101 -5.37 0.79 2.21
CA LYS A 101 -6.56 0.45 2.97
C LYS A 101 -7.64 1.48 2.69
N ASN A 102 -8.82 1.03 2.25
CA ASN A 102 -9.90 1.94 1.83
C ASN A 102 -9.42 3.00 0.82
N GLU A 103 -8.62 2.56 -0.15
CA GLU A 103 -8.00 3.41 -1.19
C GLU A 103 -6.99 4.43 -0.66
N LEU A 104 -6.68 4.42 0.63
CA LEU A 104 -5.67 5.28 1.24
C LEU A 104 -4.30 4.60 1.20
N ASN A 105 -3.29 5.35 0.79
CA ASN A 105 -1.91 4.89 0.77
C ASN A 105 -1.34 4.89 2.19
N ILE A 106 -1.01 3.71 2.70
CA ILE A 106 -0.52 3.54 4.08
C ILE A 106 0.83 4.23 4.27
N GLN A 107 1.72 4.15 3.28
CA GLN A 107 3.05 4.75 3.33
C GLN A 107 2.97 6.27 3.46
N GLU A 108 2.07 6.87 2.70
CA GLU A 108 1.82 8.31 2.74
C GLU A 108 1.30 8.76 4.12
N ILE A 109 0.40 7.98 4.70
CA ILE A 109 -0.13 8.24 6.06
C ILE A 109 1.00 8.16 7.09
N ILE A 110 1.89 7.17 7.00
CA ILE A 110 3.02 7.01 7.93
C ILE A 110 3.92 8.25 7.90
N VAL A 111 4.24 8.74 6.70
CA VAL A 111 5.07 9.95 6.53
C VAL A 111 4.34 11.19 7.02
N GLU A 112 3.08 11.35 6.68
CA GLU A 112 2.26 12.49 7.07
C GLU A 112 2.12 12.63 8.58
N LYS A 113 2.05 11.50 9.29
CA LYS A 113 1.96 11.45 10.76
C LYS A 113 3.33 11.52 11.46
N GLY A 114 4.42 11.59 10.71
CA GLY A 114 5.76 11.74 11.27
C GLY A 114 6.41 10.46 11.80
N TYR A 115 5.86 9.29 11.47
CA TYR A 115 6.41 7.99 11.89
C TYR A 115 7.41 7.39 10.91
N GLY A 116 7.63 8.03 9.82
CA GLY A 116 8.61 7.71 8.80
C GLY A 116 8.86 8.91 7.91
N LYS A 117 9.81 8.77 7.02
CA LYS A 117 10.14 9.80 6.03
C LYS A 117 10.25 9.18 4.64
N VAL A 118 10.14 9.99 3.60
CA VAL A 118 10.38 9.55 2.23
C VAL A 118 11.82 9.09 2.10
N TYR A 119 12.01 7.88 1.58
CA TYR A 119 13.34 7.35 1.30
C TYR A 119 13.78 7.82 -0.10
N LYS A 120 14.51 8.91 -0.15
CA LYS A 120 14.87 9.62 -1.39
C LYS A 120 15.49 8.72 -2.46
N LYS A 121 16.29 7.74 -2.07
CA LYS A 121 16.93 6.80 -2.99
C LYS A 121 15.92 6.03 -3.85
N TYR A 122 14.74 5.74 -3.31
CA TYR A 122 13.71 4.94 -3.97
C TYR A 122 12.40 5.70 -4.19
N ALA A 123 12.40 7.01 -3.97
CA ALA A 123 11.18 7.82 -4.05
C ALA A 123 10.51 7.78 -5.43
N ASN A 124 11.28 7.54 -6.49
CA ASN A 124 10.75 7.43 -7.85
C ASN A 124 9.95 6.15 -8.13
N GLN A 125 9.98 5.17 -7.22
CA GLN A 125 9.19 3.96 -7.34
C GLN A 125 7.70 4.16 -7.02
N CYS A 126 7.34 5.25 -6.35
CA CYS A 126 5.99 5.55 -5.92
C CYS A 126 5.53 6.89 -6.47
N GLU A 127 4.31 6.95 -7.00
CA GLU A 127 3.77 8.19 -7.57
C GLU A 127 3.69 9.32 -6.53
N TRP A 128 3.21 9.00 -5.33
CA TRP A 128 3.01 10.00 -4.28
C TRP A 128 4.31 10.61 -3.74
N SER A 129 5.44 9.92 -3.86
CA SER A 129 6.73 10.34 -3.30
C SER A 129 7.68 10.93 -4.35
N LYS A 130 7.28 11.00 -5.60
CA LYS A 130 8.04 11.70 -6.65
C LYS A 130 8.10 13.18 -6.33
N GLN A 131 9.29 13.75 -6.38
CA GLN A 131 9.54 15.17 -6.19
C GLN A 131 10.21 15.76 -7.41
#